data_5420a36c8e8c800d666bc0bd74d213e8
#
_entry.id   5420a36c8e8c800d666bc0bd74d213e8
#
_cell.length_a   1.000
_cell.length_b   1.000
_cell.length_c   1.000
_cell.angle_alpha   90.00
_cell.angle_beta   90.00
_cell.angle_gamma   90.00
#
_symmetry.space_group_name_H-M   'P 1'
#
loop_
_entity.id
_entity.type
_entity.pdbx_description
1 polymer ?
#
loop_
_entity_poly.entity_id
_entity_poly.type
_entity_poly.pdbx_seq_one_letter_code
_entity_poly.pdbx_strand_id
1 'polypeptide(L)'
;MSKRIGRQTVRLAEGVVILSAASTVGPKEAEGPLGKYFDQRAEDALFGEATWELAESKFVEKNMALTLQKANLKAKEVDYILCGDLLNQCTGSTFGVRQFEIPFFGLFGACSTMGEAMSLGAMLIDGGFANHVLAGASSHFCAAEKQFRFPLPLGTQRPPTATWTVTGDGAVVLARKGNGPKIVEITTGKIVDMGVTDANNMGAAMAPAAADLLQTHFADTGRTPQDYDVIATGDLGTVGREL
;
A
#
# COMPACT_ATOMS: atom_id res chain seq x y z
N MET A 1 -23.96 -18.38 -4.04
CA MET A 1 -24.01 -17.97 -2.63
C MET A 1 -23.46 -16.55 -2.53
N SER A 2 -23.98 -15.75 -1.58
CA SER A 2 -23.44 -14.41 -1.33
C SER A 2 -22.00 -14.51 -0.83
N LYS A 3 -21.09 -13.69 -1.40
CA LYS A 3 -19.72 -13.57 -0.90
C LYS A 3 -19.64 -12.65 0.34
N ARG A 4 -20.68 -11.89 0.62
CA ARG A 4 -20.77 -11.06 1.83
C ARG A 4 -21.06 -11.93 3.04
N ILE A 5 -20.21 -11.84 4.06
CA ILE A 5 -20.34 -12.56 5.32
C ILE A 5 -20.73 -11.66 6.48
N GLY A 6 -20.70 -10.34 6.28
CA GLY A 6 -21.09 -9.36 7.25
C GLY A 6 -21.41 -8.03 6.59
N ARG A 7 -21.35 -6.95 7.37
CA ARG A 7 -21.67 -5.60 6.90
C ARG A 7 -20.63 -5.05 5.92
N GLN A 8 -19.35 -5.26 6.21
CA GLN A 8 -18.22 -4.68 5.48
C GLN A 8 -17.27 -5.77 4.94
N THR A 9 -17.50 -7.04 5.27
CA THR A 9 -16.60 -8.13 4.94
C THR A 9 -17.15 -9.01 3.82
N VAL A 10 -16.27 -9.37 2.90
CA VAL A 10 -16.51 -10.37 1.86
C VAL A 10 -15.51 -11.51 2.00
N ARG A 11 -15.95 -12.73 1.69
CA ARG A 11 -15.10 -13.91 1.60
C ARG A 11 -14.92 -14.31 0.16
N LEU A 12 -13.68 -14.49 -0.26
CA LEU A 12 -13.34 -14.95 -1.60
C LEU A 12 -13.60 -16.45 -1.73
N ALA A 13 -14.03 -16.90 -2.91
CA ALA A 13 -14.49 -18.28 -3.10
C ALA A 13 -13.41 -19.33 -2.84
N GLU A 14 -12.21 -19.12 -3.40
CA GLU A 14 -11.05 -20.03 -3.27
C GLU A 14 -9.83 -19.33 -2.67
N GLY A 15 -9.96 -18.04 -2.39
CA GLY A 15 -8.86 -17.14 -2.07
C GLY A 15 -8.05 -16.76 -3.31
N VAL A 16 -7.34 -15.64 -3.21
CA VAL A 16 -6.48 -15.11 -4.28
C VAL A 16 -5.03 -15.20 -3.81
N VAL A 17 -4.19 -15.80 -4.63
CA VAL A 17 -2.77 -16.05 -4.29
C VAL A 17 -1.96 -14.77 -4.47
N ILE A 18 -1.12 -14.46 -3.50
CA ILE A 18 -0.02 -13.52 -3.67
C ILE A 18 1.16 -14.32 -4.27
N LEU A 19 1.33 -14.20 -5.58
CA LEU A 19 2.30 -15.00 -6.33
C LEU A 19 3.74 -14.52 -6.12
N SER A 20 3.90 -13.20 -6.00
CA SER A 20 5.17 -12.55 -5.67
C SER A 20 4.95 -11.25 -4.94
N ALA A 21 5.98 -10.78 -4.26
CA ALA A 21 6.06 -9.47 -3.66
C ALA A 21 7.47 -8.91 -3.84
N ALA A 22 7.57 -7.59 -4.01
CA ALA A 22 8.84 -6.88 -4.01
C ALA A 22 8.73 -5.52 -3.33
N SER A 23 9.87 -5.04 -2.87
CA SER A 23 10.01 -3.74 -2.21
C SER A 23 11.32 -3.06 -2.61
N THR A 24 11.23 -1.80 -3.01
CA THR A 24 12.37 -0.94 -3.34
C THR A 24 12.28 0.32 -2.49
N VAL A 25 13.31 0.65 -1.73
CA VAL A 25 13.28 1.72 -0.73
C VAL A 25 14.43 2.71 -0.86
N GLY A 26 14.23 3.87 -0.26
CA GLY A 26 15.24 4.91 -0.12
C GLY A 26 16.27 4.61 0.99
N PRO A 27 17.31 5.48 1.11
CA PRO A 27 18.40 5.27 2.07
C PRO A 27 17.93 5.24 3.53
N LYS A 28 16.97 6.10 3.91
CA LYS A 28 16.50 6.18 5.29
C LYS A 28 15.79 4.88 5.73
N GLU A 29 14.97 4.31 4.87
CA GLU A 29 14.30 3.04 5.11
C GLU A 29 15.31 1.88 5.15
N ALA A 30 16.35 1.96 4.32
CA ALA A 30 17.42 0.97 4.28
C ALA A 30 18.27 0.95 5.57
N GLU A 31 18.37 2.06 6.28
CA GLU A 31 19.04 2.18 7.58
C GLU A 31 18.18 1.67 8.74
N GLY A 32 16.88 1.52 8.53
CA GLY A 32 15.93 1.06 9.54
C GLY A 32 16.06 -0.42 9.90
N PRO A 33 15.34 -0.87 10.94
CA PRO A 33 15.44 -2.26 11.44
C PRO A 33 15.02 -3.31 10.41
N LEU A 34 14.18 -2.94 9.44
CA LEU A 34 13.75 -3.80 8.33
C LEU A 34 14.63 -3.66 7.09
N GLY A 35 15.64 -2.80 7.09
CA GLY A 35 16.47 -2.48 5.94
C GLY A 35 17.03 -3.70 5.21
N LYS A 36 17.45 -4.73 5.94
CA LYS A 36 18.00 -5.97 5.36
C LYS A 36 17.00 -6.82 4.60
N TYR A 37 15.70 -6.59 4.79
CA TYR A 37 14.63 -7.39 4.18
C TYR A 37 14.07 -6.81 2.89
N PHE A 38 14.39 -5.53 2.59
CA PHE A 38 13.96 -4.92 1.33
C PHE A 38 14.77 -5.49 0.16
N ASP A 39 14.11 -5.72 -0.96
CA ASP A 39 14.70 -6.34 -2.15
C ASP A 39 15.73 -5.44 -2.81
N GLN A 40 15.40 -4.14 -2.94
CA GLN A 40 16.29 -3.11 -3.52
C GLN A 40 16.36 -1.89 -2.61
N ARG A 41 17.53 -1.24 -2.62
CA ARG A 41 17.80 -0.02 -1.84
C ARG A 41 18.49 0.98 -2.76
N ALA A 42 17.93 2.18 -2.85
CA ALA A 42 18.56 3.28 -3.57
C ALA A 42 19.71 3.86 -2.73
N GLU A 43 20.75 4.30 -3.39
CA GLU A 43 21.93 4.93 -2.73
C GLU A 43 21.59 6.34 -2.22
N ASP A 44 20.69 7.04 -2.92
CA ASP A 44 20.21 8.36 -2.55
C ASP A 44 18.69 8.50 -2.78
N ALA A 45 18.11 9.58 -2.26
CA ALA A 45 16.69 9.85 -2.38
C ALA A 45 16.23 10.24 -3.80
N LEU A 46 17.14 10.64 -4.68
CA LEU A 46 16.83 10.96 -6.07
C LEU A 46 16.87 9.75 -6.98
N PHE A 47 17.46 8.65 -6.52
CA PHE A 47 17.58 7.41 -7.30
C PHE A 47 18.18 7.63 -8.71
N GLY A 48 19.10 8.61 -8.79
CA GLY A 48 19.74 9.05 -10.04
C GLY A 48 18.85 9.91 -10.95
N GLU A 49 17.73 10.43 -10.48
CA GLU A 49 16.82 11.32 -11.22
C GLU A 49 17.04 12.79 -10.87
N ALA A 50 16.51 13.69 -11.69
CA ALA A 50 16.68 15.14 -11.53
C ALA A 50 15.73 15.75 -10.48
N THR A 51 14.60 15.11 -10.20
CA THR A 51 13.59 15.58 -9.23
C THR A 51 13.04 14.43 -8.39
N TRP A 52 12.46 14.75 -7.26
CA TRP A 52 11.88 13.78 -6.34
C TRP A 52 10.66 13.05 -6.94
N GLU A 53 9.88 13.74 -7.75
CA GLU A 53 8.71 13.16 -8.45
C GLU A 53 9.14 12.15 -9.51
N LEU A 54 10.23 12.44 -10.23
CA LEU A 54 10.83 11.48 -11.17
C LEU A 54 11.42 10.29 -10.43
N ALA A 55 12.07 10.53 -9.29
CA ALA A 55 12.59 9.48 -8.43
C ALA A 55 11.47 8.54 -7.97
N GLU A 56 10.33 9.08 -7.51
CA GLU A 56 9.18 8.27 -7.12
C GLU A 56 8.67 7.40 -8.27
N SER A 57 8.50 7.98 -9.45
CA SER A 57 8.11 7.23 -10.66
C SER A 57 9.09 6.10 -10.98
N LYS A 58 10.39 6.32 -10.76
CA LYS A 58 11.42 5.30 -10.96
C LYS A 58 11.37 4.19 -9.89
N PHE A 59 11.07 4.54 -8.64
CA PHE A 59 10.82 3.53 -7.61
C PHE A 59 9.69 2.59 -8.03
N VAL A 60 8.56 3.14 -8.48
CA VAL A 60 7.42 2.37 -9.00
C VAL A 60 7.85 1.48 -10.18
N GLU A 61 8.51 2.07 -11.20
CA GLU A 61 8.98 1.34 -12.37
C GLU A 61 9.84 0.14 -12.00
N LYS A 62 10.90 0.38 -11.21
CA LYS A 62 11.88 -0.65 -10.88
C LYS A 62 11.29 -1.74 -9.99
N ASN A 63 10.49 -1.35 -9.01
CA ASN A 63 9.89 -2.32 -8.10
C ASN A 63 8.82 -3.18 -8.78
N MET A 64 7.97 -2.60 -9.62
CA MET A 64 6.98 -3.37 -10.39
C MET A 64 7.64 -4.33 -11.39
N ALA A 65 8.70 -3.90 -12.06
CA ALA A 65 9.49 -4.80 -12.91
C ALA A 65 10.09 -5.97 -12.12
N LEU A 66 10.64 -5.69 -10.93
CA LEU A 66 11.16 -6.72 -10.04
C LEU A 66 10.05 -7.68 -9.56
N THR A 67 8.88 -7.14 -9.22
CA THR A 67 7.73 -7.94 -8.79
C THR A 67 7.28 -8.92 -9.88
N LEU A 68 7.22 -8.46 -11.13
CA LEU A 68 6.93 -9.31 -12.29
C LEU A 68 8.02 -10.36 -12.53
N GLN A 69 9.29 -9.96 -12.41
CA GLN A 69 10.42 -10.89 -12.53
C GLN A 69 10.34 -12.01 -11.47
N LYS A 70 10.06 -11.68 -10.22
CA LYS A 70 9.90 -12.65 -9.13
C LYS A 70 8.72 -13.60 -9.35
N ALA A 71 7.66 -13.12 -10.02
CA ALA A 71 6.53 -13.96 -10.44
C ALA A 71 6.82 -14.80 -11.68
N ASN A 72 7.94 -14.56 -12.37
CA ASN A 72 8.26 -15.11 -13.69
C ASN A 72 7.17 -14.81 -14.74
N LEU A 73 6.60 -13.59 -14.69
CA LEU A 73 5.58 -13.11 -15.61
C LEU A 73 6.11 -11.97 -16.48
N LYS A 74 5.62 -11.92 -17.72
CA LYS A 74 5.79 -10.77 -18.62
C LYS A 74 4.62 -9.79 -18.44
N ALA A 75 4.82 -8.52 -18.74
CA ALA A 75 3.79 -7.50 -18.64
C ALA A 75 2.48 -7.89 -19.35
N LYS A 76 2.56 -8.46 -20.55
CA LYS A 76 1.39 -8.91 -21.33
C LYS A 76 0.55 -10.02 -20.71
N GLU A 77 1.03 -10.64 -19.63
CA GLU A 77 0.32 -11.70 -18.89
C GLU A 77 -0.44 -11.13 -17.69
N VAL A 78 -0.33 -9.83 -17.46
CA VAL A 78 -1.04 -9.10 -16.39
C VAL A 78 -2.22 -8.35 -16.99
N ASP A 79 -3.40 -8.54 -16.41
CA ASP A 79 -4.64 -7.94 -16.93
C ASP A 79 -4.79 -6.48 -16.51
N TYR A 80 -4.41 -6.15 -15.28
CA TYR A 80 -4.53 -4.79 -14.71
C TYR A 80 -3.37 -4.47 -13.77
N ILE A 81 -3.02 -3.17 -13.74
CA ILE A 81 -2.25 -2.57 -12.65
C ILE A 81 -3.22 -1.74 -11.78
N LEU A 82 -3.17 -1.92 -10.47
CA LEU A 82 -3.82 -1.08 -9.49
C LEU A 82 -2.73 -0.47 -8.61
N CYS A 83 -2.53 0.83 -8.72
CA CYS A 83 -1.46 1.50 -7.98
C CYS A 83 -1.82 2.95 -7.69
N GLY A 84 -1.22 3.49 -6.66
CA GLY A 84 -1.33 4.90 -6.33
C GLY A 84 -0.16 5.38 -5.50
N ASP A 85 -0.15 6.68 -5.28
CA ASP A 85 0.89 7.41 -4.57
C ASP A 85 0.26 8.54 -3.74
N LEU A 86 1.09 9.40 -3.16
CA LEU A 86 0.64 10.54 -2.36
C LEU A 86 0.59 11.86 -3.16
N LEU A 87 1.02 11.85 -4.42
CA LEU A 87 1.05 13.05 -5.24
C LEU A 87 -0.32 13.34 -5.86
N ASN A 88 -0.60 14.59 -6.16
CA ASN A 88 -1.82 14.96 -6.85
C ASN A 88 -1.97 14.19 -8.15
N GLN A 89 -3.18 13.63 -8.34
CA GLN A 89 -3.59 12.89 -9.54
C GLN A 89 -2.72 11.64 -9.83
N CYS A 90 -2.16 11.01 -8.80
CA CYS A 90 -1.32 9.81 -8.93
C CYS A 90 -0.17 10.00 -9.92
N THR A 91 0.53 11.14 -9.85
CA THR A 91 1.60 11.49 -10.79
C THR A 91 2.76 10.50 -10.71
N GLY A 92 3.19 10.11 -9.51
CA GLY A 92 4.27 9.15 -9.30
C GLY A 92 3.97 7.79 -9.94
N SER A 93 2.82 7.21 -9.62
CA SER A 93 2.40 5.92 -10.14
C SER A 93 2.08 5.95 -11.64
N THR A 94 1.36 6.96 -12.12
CA THR A 94 1.01 7.08 -13.54
C THR A 94 2.24 7.08 -14.44
N PHE A 95 3.25 7.89 -14.12
CA PHE A 95 4.48 7.91 -14.89
C PHE A 95 5.35 6.67 -14.66
N GLY A 96 5.28 6.08 -13.47
CA GLY A 96 6.02 4.88 -13.13
C GLY A 96 5.53 3.62 -13.85
N VAL A 97 4.22 3.51 -14.14
CA VAL A 97 3.66 2.31 -14.78
C VAL A 97 3.55 2.39 -16.31
N ARG A 98 3.70 3.57 -16.89
CA ARG A 98 3.41 3.83 -18.33
C ARG A 98 4.10 2.88 -19.31
N GLN A 99 5.32 2.42 -19.01
CA GLN A 99 6.10 1.55 -19.91
C GLN A 99 5.65 0.10 -19.92
N PHE A 100 4.79 -0.32 -18.99
CA PHE A 100 4.29 -1.69 -18.97
C PHE A 100 3.18 -1.95 -19.97
N GLU A 101 2.53 -0.88 -20.46
CA GLU A 101 1.42 -0.95 -21.45
C GLU A 101 0.26 -1.86 -20.98
N ILE A 102 0.02 -1.90 -19.66
CA ILE A 102 -1.05 -2.65 -19.01
C ILE A 102 -2.18 -1.69 -18.65
N PRO A 103 -3.46 -2.06 -18.79
CA PRO A 103 -4.59 -1.28 -18.29
C PRO A 103 -4.40 -0.90 -16.80
N PHE A 104 -4.60 0.38 -16.48
CA PHE A 104 -4.23 0.95 -15.20
C PHE A 104 -5.41 1.61 -14.48
N PHE A 105 -5.58 1.27 -13.22
CA PHE A 105 -6.44 1.96 -12.28
C PHE A 105 -5.58 2.74 -11.29
N GLY A 106 -5.61 4.08 -11.38
CA GLY A 106 -4.99 4.97 -10.40
C GLY A 106 -5.84 5.04 -9.14
N LEU A 107 -5.26 4.70 -8.00
CA LEU A 107 -5.93 4.70 -6.70
C LEU A 107 -5.40 5.86 -5.85
N PHE A 108 -6.28 6.54 -5.13
CA PHE A 108 -5.90 7.66 -4.28
C PHE A 108 -6.47 7.49 -2.87
N GLY A 109 -5.99 6.48 -2.17
CA GLY A 109 -6.33 6.15 -0.79
C GLY A 109 -5.28 6.57 0.24
N ALA A 110 -4.26 7.34 -0.16
CA ALA A 110 -3.11 7.70 0.69
C ALA A 110 -2.53 6.46 1.40
N CYS A 111 -2.49 6.44 2.73
CA CYS A 111 -1.93 5.32 3.51
C CYS A 111 -2.69 3.99 3.32
N SER A 112 -3.92 4.01 2.82
CA SER A 112 -4.72 2.80 2.55
C SER A 112 -4.53 2.24 1.14
N THR A 113 -3.81 2.92 0.25
CA THR A 113 -3.70 2.58 -1.17
C THR A 113 -3.25 1.13 -1.40
N MET A 114 -2.25 0.63 -0.66
CA MET A 114 -1.80 -0.76 -0.83
C MET A 114 -2.89 -1.78 -0.46
N GLY A 115 -3.59 -1.57 0.65
CA GLY A 115 -4.72 -2.40 1.07
C GLY A 115 -5.89 -2.32 0.08
N GLU A 116 -6.18 -1.13 -0.47
CA GLU A 116 -7.18 -0.90 -1.50
C GLU A 116 -6.82 -1.64 -2.80
N ALA A 117 -5.59 -1.48 -3.29
CA ALA A 117 -5.11 -2.13 -4.50
C ALA A 117 -5.18 -3.66 -4.41
N MET A 118 -4.72 -4.23 -3.28
CA MET A 118 -4.81 -5.66 -3.03
C MET A 118 -6.27 -6.15 -2.94
N SER A 119 -7.12 -5.39 -2.27
CA SER A 119 -8.55 -5.73 -2.10
C SER A 119 -9.30 -5.73 -3.43
N LEU A 120 -9.18 -4.65 -4.20
CA LEU A 120 -9.81 -4.52 -5.51
C LEU A 120 -9.24 -5.55 -6.50
N GLY A 121 -7.93 -5.73 -6.53
CA GLY A 121 -7.28 -6.74 -7.37
C GLY A 121 -7.77 -8.15 -7.07
N ALA A 122 -7.89 -8.50 -5.78
CA ALA A 122 -8.43 -9.78 -5.37
C ALA A 122 -9.91 -9.95 -5.74
N MET A 123 -10.72 -8.89 -5.61
CA MET A 123 -12.12 -8.91 -6.06
C MET A 123 -12.25 -9.09 -7.57
N LEU A 124 -11.41 -8.45 -8.38
CA LEU A 124 -11.37 -8.62 -9.83
C LEU A 124 -11.05 -10.07 -10.23
N ILE A 125 -10.06 -10.68 -9.58
CA ILE A 125 -9.67 -12.07 -9.84
C ILE A 125 -10.77 -13.03 -9.40
N ASP A 126 -11.31 -12.87 -8.20
CA ASP A 126 -12.37 -13.73 -7.66
C ASP A 126 -13.70 -13.56 -8.43
N GLY A 127 -13.92 -12.36 -8.97
CA GLY A 127 -15.04 -12.06 -9.87
C GLY A 127 -14.91 -12.63 -11.28
N GLY A 128 -13.74 -13.09 -11.67
CA GLY A 128 -13.48 -13.62 -13.01
C GLY A 128 -13.13 -12.57 -14.06
N PHE A 129 -12.84 -11.34 -13.66
CA PHE A 129 -12.46 -10.23 -14.53
C PHE A 129 -10.95 -10.17 -14.83
N ALA A 130 -10.15 -10.89 -14.06
CA ALA A 130 -8.70 -10.97 -14.22
C ALA A 130 -8.17 -12.35 -13.82
N ASN A 131 -6.99 -12.71 -14.36
CA ASN A 131 -6.19 -13.85 -13.91
C ASN A 131 -4.98 -13.39 -13.09
N HIS A 132 -4.35 -12.29 -13.53
CA HIS A 132 -3.23 -11.66 -12.83
C HIS A 132 -3.46 -10.16 -12.68
N VAL A 133 -3.19 -9.64 -11.50
CA VAL A 133 -3.25 -8.21 -11.18
C VAL A 133 -1.95 -7.83 -10.48
N LEU A 134 -1.34 -6.74 -10.93
CA LEU A 134 -0.19 -6.12 -10.27
C LEU A 134 -0.72 -4.99 -9.38
N ALA A 135 -0.60 -5.14 -8.08
CA ALA A 135 -1.06 -4.18 -7.08
C ALA A 135 0.13 -3.54 -6.38
N GLY A 136 0.11 -2.22 -6.22
CA GLY A 136 1.22 -1.51 -5.58
C GLY A 136 0.84 -0.16 -4.98
N ALA A 137 1.76 0.38 -4.21
CA ALA A 137 1.70 1.74 -3.67
C ALA A 137 3.10 2.29 -3.47
N SER A 138 3.26 3.58 -3.76
CA SER A 138 4.50 4.29 -3.56
C SER A 138 4.33 5.54 -2.70
N SER A 139 5.43 6.05 -2.23
CA SER A 139 5.58 7.41 -1.73
C SER A 139 7.02 7.86 -1.85
N HIS A 140 7.21 9.17 -1.85
CA HIS A 140 8.53 9.78 -1.73
C HIS A 140 8.46 10.89 -0.70
N PHE A 141 9.28 10.79 0.36
CA PHE A 141 9.26 11.74 1.46
C PHE A 141 9.23 13.21 0.99
N CYS A 142 10.22 13.62 0.20
CA CYS A 142 10.33 15.02 -0.19
C CYS A 142 9.21 15.47 -1.14
N ALA A 143 8.78 14.62 -2.08
CA ALA A 143 7.70 14.95 -3.01
C ALA A 143 6.35 15.07 -2.29
N ALA A 144 6.04 14.14 -1.39
CA ALA A 144 4.82 14.17 -0.59
C ALA A 144 4.80 15.35 0.39
N GLU A 145 5.88 15.57 1.13
CA GLU A 145 5.96 16.66 2.12
C GLU A 145 5.77 18.04 1.48
N LYS A 146 6.26 18.27 0.25
CA LYS A 146 6.00 19.50 -0.49
C LYS A 146 4.51 19.79 -0.69
N GLN A 147 3.68 18.76 -0.80
CA GLN A 147 2.24 18.91 -1.04
C GLN A 147 1.44 19.04 0.25
N PHE A 148 1.88 18.39 1.33
CA PHE A 148 1.12 18.31 2.57
C PHE A 148 1.58 19.32 3.65
N ARG A 149 2.84 19.75 3.61
CA ARG A 149 3.40 20.65 4.61
C ARG A 149 3.77 21.99 4.00
N PHE A 150 2.98 23.01 4.33
CA PHE A 150 3.23 24.37 3.89
C PHE A 150 3.18 25.34 5.08
N PRO A 151 4.15 26.26 5.22
CA PRO A 151 5.35 26.36 4.38
C PRO A 151 6.35 25.21 4.60
N LEU A 152 7.02 24.81 3.54
CA LEU A 152 7.92 23.65 3.53
C LEU A 152 9.04 23.67 4.60
N PRO A 153 9.64 24.85 4.92
CA PRO A 153 10.65 24.91 5.99
C PRO A 153 10.17 24.43 7.37
N LEU A 154 8.87 24.51 7.66
CA LEU A 154 8.30 23.98 8.90
C LEU A 154 8.24 22.43 8.92
N GLY A 155 8.27 21.80 7.76
CA GLY A 155 8.27 20.34 7.65
C GLY A 155 9.54 19.68 8.22
N THR A 156 10.59 20.43 8.45
CA THR A 156 11.82 19.93 9.09
C THR A 156 11.70 19.84 10.62
N GLN A 157 10.76 20.58 11.21
CA GLN A 157 10.50 20.58 12.65
C GLN A 157 9.42 19.54 12.94
N ARG A 158 9.83 18.38 13.49
CA ARG A 158 8.91 17.27 13.76
C ARG A 158 8.74 17.05 15.25
N PRO A 159 7.50 17.15 15.77
CA PRO A 159 7.23 16.70 17.12
C PRO A 159 7.35 15.17 17.23
N PRO A 160 7.53 14.62 18.44
CA PRO A 160 7.62 13.17 18.64
C PRO A 160 6.39 12.37 18.16
N THR A 161 5.25 13.03 17.96
CA THR A 161 4.01 12.46 17.45
C THR A 161 3.98 12.30 15.92
N ALA A 162 4.89 12.98 15.20
CA ALA A 162 4.90 12.92 13.74
C ALA A 162 5.51 11.60 13.24
N THR A 163 4.82 10.97 12.31
CA THR A 163 5.33 9.84 11.54
C THR A 163 6.18 10.35 10.36
N TRP A 164 6.98 9.47 9.79
CA TRP A 164 7.84 9.76 8.65
C TRP A 164 7.26 9.16 7.38
N THR A 165 7.05 9.98 6.34
CA THR A 165 6.64 9.46 5.03
C THR A 165 7.75 8.59 4.44
N VAL A 166 7.42 7.38 4.03
CA VAL A 166 8.36 6.43 3.42
C VAL A 166 8.79 6.92 2.03
N THR A 167 10.02 6.67 1.66
CA THR A 167 10.50 6.76 0.28
C THR A 167 10.68 5.36 -0.26
N GLY A 168 9.84 4.98 -1.23
CA GLY A 168 9.90 3.67 -1.86
C GLY A 168 8.59 3.23 -2.50
N ASP A 169 8.60 2.02 -3.01
CA ASP A 169 7.45 1.33 -3.59
C ASP A 169 7.37 -0.10 -3.05
N GLY A 170 6.16 -0.55 -2.79
CA GLY A 170 5.81 -1.93 -2.49
C GLY A 170 4.80 -2.46 -3.49
N ALA A 171 5.03 -3.65 -4.06
CA ALA A 171 4.12 -4.24 -5.01
C ALA A 171 3.99 -5.75 -4.85
N VAL A 172 2.83 -6.28 -5.27
CA VAL A 172 2.53 -7.71 -5.30
C VAL A 172 1.88 -8.09 -6.64
N VAL A 173 2.18 -9.29 -7.11
CA VAL A 173 1.36 -9.94 -8.15
C VAL A 173 0.33 -10.81 -7.46
N LEU A 174 -0.94 -10.52 -7.74
CA LEU A 174 -2.08 -11.33 -7.35
C LEU A 174 -2.45 -12.26 -8.49
N ALA A 175 -2.79 -13.52 -8.17
CA ALA A 175 -3.12 -14.53 -9.16
C ALA A 175 -4.28 -15.42 -8.71
N ARG A 176 -5.03 -15.92 -9.70
CA ARG A 176 -6.09 -16.90 -9.46
C ARG A 176 -5.57 -18.23 -8.94
N LYS A 177 -4.39 -18.64 -9.44
CA LYS A 177 -3.74 -19.91 -9.10
C LYS A 177 -2.26 -19.69 -8.94
N GLY A 178 -1.64 -20.50 -8.12
CA GLY A 178 -0.20 -20.45 -7.87
C GLY A 178 0.13 -21.02 -6.50
N ASN A 179 1.38 -20.86 -6.12
CA ASN A 179 1.87 -21.24 -4.80
C ASN A 179 2.30 -19.98 -4.04
N GLY A 180 1.71 -19.75 -2.88
CA GLY A 180 1.94 -18.58 -2.06
C GLY A 180 0.84 -18.34 -1.03
N PRO A 181 0.97 -17.32 -0.19
CA PRO A 181 -0.08 -16.94 0.74
C PRO A 181 -1.33 -16.47 0.00
N LYS A 182 -2.49 -16.60 0.64
CA LYS A 182 -3.77 -16.26 0.02
C LYS A 182 -4.48 -15.13 0.75
N ILE A 183 -5.05 -14.22 -0.02
CA ILE A 183 -6.09 -13.31 0.45
C ILE A 183 -7.40 -14.11 0.46
N VAL A 184 -7.98 -14.31 1.63
CA VAL A 184 -9.19 -15.12 1.80
C VAL A 184 -10.41 -14.29 2.14
N GLU A 185 -10.21 -13.16 2.80
CA GLU A 185 -11.26 -12.25 3.24
C GLU A 185 -10.80 -10.80 3.07
N ILE A 186 -11.75 -9.91 2.83
CA ILE A 186 -11.53 -8.48 2.69
C ILE A 186 -12.59 -7.76 3.51
N THR A 187 -12.16 -6.94 4.43
CA THR A 187 -13.03 -6.01 5.17
C THR A 187 -12.73 -4.60 4.72
N THR A 188 -13.67 -3.94 4.07
CA THR A 188 -13.50 -2.56 3.62
C THR A 188 -13.86 -1.60 4.74
N GLY A 189 -12.94 -0.72 5.11
CA GLY A 189 -13.14 0.31 6.11
C GLY A 189 -14.08 1.42 5.63
N LYS A 190 -14.49 2.25 6.57
CA LYS A 190 -15.21 3.50 6.32
C LYS A 190 -14.40 4.67 6.89
N ILE A 191 -14.77 5.88 6.50
CA ILE A 191 -14.21 7.08 7.11
C ILE A 191 -14.67 7.17 8.57
N VAL A 192 -13.72 7.31 9.49
CA VAL A 192 -13.96 7.55 10.92
C VAL A 192 -13.33 8.89 11.28
N ASP A 193 -14.16 9.87 11.56
CA ASP A 193 -13.72 11.22 11.93
C ASP A 193 -13.96 11.45 13.42
N MET A 194 -12.89 11.64 14.16
CA MET A 194 -12.90 11.97 15.59
C MET A 194 -12.58 13.47 15.84
N GLY A 195 -12.61 14.30 14.80
CA GLY A 195 -12.35 15.72 14.90
C GLY A 195 -10.88 16.07 15.18
N VAL A 196 -9.93 15.19 14.87
CA VAL A 196 -8.49 15.46 15.03
C VAL A 196 -8.03 16.43 13.96
N THR A 197 -7.55 17.61 14.38
CA THR A 197 -7.12 18.69 13.48
C THR A 197 -5.60 18.88 13.45
N ASP A 198 -4.84 18.22 14.33
CA ASP A 198 -3.39 18.32 14.36
C ASP A 198 -2.75 17.45 13.25
N ALA A 199 -2.31 18.11 12.17
CA ALA A 199 -1.63 17.45 11.05
C ALA A 199 -0.30 16.75 11.43
N ASN A 200 0.28 17.05 12.59
CA ASN A 200 1.49 16.39 13.07
C ASN A 200 1.19 15.15 13.92
N ASN A 201 -0.07 14.83 14.16
CA ASN A 201 -0.50 13.67 14.93
C ASN A 201 -1.41 12.76 14.10
N MET A 202 -0.86 12.22 13.02
CA MET A 202 -1.59 11.31 12.14
C MET A 202 -2.03 10.03 12.88
N GLY A 203 -1.28 9.58 13.88
CA GLY A 203 -1.62 8.41 14.68
C GLY A 203 -2.96 8.55 15.37
N ALA A 204 -3.24 9.72 15.98
CA ALA A 204 -4.52 9.99 16.63
C ALA A 204 -5.70 10.01 15.63
N ALA A 205 -5.46 10.39 14.38
CA ALA A 205 -6.48 10.34 13.33
C ALA A 205 -6.69 8.93 12.77
N MET A 206 -5.61 8.13 12.65
CA MET A 206 -5.66 6.80 12.03
C MET A 206 -6.09 5.69 13.00
N ALA A 207 -5.72 5.77 14.29
CA ALA A 207 -6.01 4.71 15.25
C ALA A 207 -7.50 4.39 15.41
N PRO A 208 -8.43 5.38 15.50
CA PRO A 208 -9.87 5.08 15.54
C PRO A 208 -10.38 4.34 14.32
N ALA A 209 -9.87 4.67 13.14
CA ALA A 209 -10.25 3.98 11.90
C ALA A 209 -9.71 2.53 11.86
N ALA A 210 -8.49 2.29 12.34
CA ALA A 210 -7.93 0.96 12.48
C ALA A 210 -8.72 0.12 13.50
N ALA A 211 -9.08 0.70 14.64
CA ALA A 211 -9.88 0.05 15.67
C ALA A 211 -11.29 -0.33 15.15
N ASP A 212 -11.98 0.60 14.49
CA ASP A 212 -13.32 0.35 13.90
C ASP A 212 -13.25 -0.79 12.86
N LEU A 213 -12.22 -0.77 12.01
CA LEU A 213 -12.03 -1.81 10.99
C LEU A 213 -11.80 -3.19 11.61
N LEU A 214 -10.89 -3.30 12.61
CA LEU A 214 -10.61 -4.56 13.29
C LEU A 214 -11.83 -5.09 14.04
N GLN A 215 -12.54 -4.24 14.79
CA GLN A 215 -13.77 -4.63 15.48
C GLN A 215 -14.84 -5.13 14.48
N THR A 216 -15.02 -4.43 13.37
CA THR A 216 -15.95 -4.84 12.32
C THR A 216 -15.54 -6.18 11.71
N HIS A 217 -14.24 -6.37 11.42
CA HIS A 217 -13.73 -7.62 10.89
C HIS A 217 -14.00 -8.80 11.85
N PHE A 218 -13.71 -8.64 13.13
CA PHE A 218 -13.96 -9.68 14.13
C PHE A 218 -15.46 -9.99 14.26
N ALA A 219 -16.30 -8.96 14.30
CA ALA A 219 -17.74 -9.15 14.36
C ALA A 219 -18.32 -9.85 13.12
N ASP A 220 -17.89 -9.44 11.91
CA ASP A 220 -18.36 -9.99 10.65
C ASP A 220 -17.90 -11.45 10.45
N THR A 221 -16.68 -11.79 10.91
CA THR A 221 -16.08 -13.12 10.71
C THR A 221 -16.35 -14.09 11.85
N GLY A 222 -16.79 -13.60 13.00
CA GLY A 222 -16.93 -14.39 14.24
C GLY A 222 -15.57 -14.79 14.86
N ARG A 223 -14.49 -14.08 14.52
CA ARG A 223 -13.14 -14.33 15.00
C ARG A 223 -12.77 -13.35 16.12
N THR A 224 -11.66 -13.67 16.76
CA THR A 224 -11.02 -12.86 17.83
C THR A 224 -9.56 -12.58 17.45
N PRO A 225 -8.87 -11.63 18.10
CA PRO A 225 -7.45 -11.42 17.85
C PRO A 225 -6.57 -12.68 18.03
N GLN A 226 -6.99 -13.62 18.88
CA GLN A 226 -6.28 -14.86 19.14
C GLN A 226 -6.31 -15.86 17.97
N ASP A 227 -7.19 -15.65 17.00
CA ASP A 227 -7.26 -16.46 15.79
C ASP A 227 -6.23 -16.06 14.72
N TYR A 228 -5.37 -15.08 15.03
CA TYR A 228 -4.36 -14.54 14.13
C TYR A 228 -2.97 -14.63 14.77
N ASP A 229 -2.00 -15.14 14.01
CA ASP A 229 -0.60 -15.17 14.42
C ASP A 229 0.02 -13.77 14.43
N VAL A 230 -0.42 -12.91 13.49
CA VAL A 230 0.05 -11.53 13.34
C VAL A 230 -1.10 -10.62 12.89
N ILE A 231 -1.19 -9.46 13.52
CA ILE A 231 -2.03 -8.34 13.05
C ILE A 231 -1.08 -7.18 12.76
N ALA A 232 -0.91 -6.83 11.48
CA ALA A 232 -0.07 -5.73 11.05
C ALA A 232 -0.93 -4.53 10.64
N THR A 233 -0.57 -3.35 11.13
CA THR A 233 -1.19 -2.08 10.74
C THR A 233 -0.17 -1.21 9.99
N GLY A 234 -0.63 -0.13 9.36
CA GLY A 234 0.24 0.97 9.00
C GLY A 234 0.90 1.57 10.25
N ASP A 235 1.93 2.41 10.05
CA ASP A 235 2.60 3.08 11.15
C ASP A 235 1.66 4.10 11.81
N LEU A 236 1.17 3.74 12.98
CA LEU A 236 0.30 4.60 13.79
C LEU A 236 1.11 5.57 14.71
N GLY A 237 2.44 5.46 14.70
CA GLY A 237 3.30 6.17 15.63
C GLY A 237 3.09 5.72 17.08
N THR A 238 3.77 6.38 18.02
CA THR A 238 3.66 6.05 19.46
C THR A 238 2.25 6.31 19.99
N VAL A 239 1.67 7.46 19.71
CA VAL A 239 0.33 7.84 20.20
C VAL A 239 -0.75 6.93 19.60
N GLY A 240 -0.75 6.70 18.29
CA GLY A 240 -1.76 5.86 17.65
C GLY A 240 -1.67 4.39 18.04
N ARG A 241 -0.49 3.93 18.48
CA ARG A 241 -0.32 2.58 19.03
C ARG A 241 -0.91 2.43 20.43
N GLU A 242 -0.90 3.49 21.21
CA GLU A 242 -1.41 3.50 22.60
C GLU A 242 -2.94 3.67 22.65
N LEU A 243 -3.52 4.27 21.63
CA LEU A 243 -4.98 4.45 21.46
C LEU A 243 -5.64 3.16 20.94
#